data_ce816bb74a5f7296fcdaf208895c9128
#
_entry.id   ce816bb74a5f7296fcdaf208895c9128
#
_cell.length_a   1.000
_cell.length_b   1.000
_cell.length_c   1.000
_cell.angle_alpha   90.00
_cell.angle_beta   90.00
_cell.angle_gamma   90.00
#
_symmetry.space_group_name_H-M   'P 1'
#
loop_
_entity.id
_entity.type
_entity.pdbx_description
1 polymer ?
#
loop_
_entity_poly.entity_id
_entity_poly.type
_entity_poly.pdbx_seq_one_letter_code
_entity_poly.pdbx_strand_id
1 'polypeptide(L)'
;GYTGKFGYSPVSILKHIRNNSKKKLAIMLNEKSTRPDDLSTLLIPIIGLVDMIRIAVDPINFERAVILAKEIKQFGFEVGFNTMYMSKWKEYEGFLDKLEKINGIADLFCMVDSFGGITPSDIKEITKIVKEKTTCPIGFHGHNNLQLGLINTLTAIEEGVDFVDATILGMGRGAGNLNMELLLTMLSKRGLEVNFNILGDVIFSFQPLLDKYAWGTNLPYMLSGANSIPQKDVMDWVTNRTYSFNSIVLALDNRRNGIEDNAHYPLLPNISARRMMIVGGGNSVVTHTSAIIEFLQRNQDIIVILATSRHATLFNKINNKKIYC
;
A
#
# COMPACT_ATOMS: atom_id res chain seq x y z
N GLY A 1 -9.82 7.81 -10.83
CA GLY A 1 -9.36 9.17 -10.51
C GLY A 1 -7.96 9.44 -11.06
N TYR A 2 -7.59 10.70 -11.16
CA TYR A 2 -6.25 11.09 -11.63
C TYR A 2 -5.19 10.69 -10.59
N THR A 3 -4.21 9.89 -11.01
CA THR A 3 -3.14 9.39 -10.14
C THR A 3 -1.82 10.16 -10.30
N GLY A 4 -1.82 11.27 -11.05
CA GLY A 4 -0.64 12.10 -11.30
C GLY A 4 0.15 11.69 -12.55
N LYS A 5 1.13 12.53 -12.91
CA LYS A 5 1.95 12.37 -14.12
C LYS A 5 2.66 11.01 -14.20
N PHE A 6 3.18 10.54 -13.07
CA PHE A 6 3.94 9.28 -13.01
C PHE A 6 3.03 8.04 -12.98
N GLY A 7 1.77 8.17 -12.56
CA GLY A 7 0.83 7.05 -12.52
C GLY A 7 0.40 6.56 -13.90
N TYR A 8 0.47 7.42 -14.91
CA TYR A 8 0.14 7.08 -16.31
C TYR A 8 1.35 6.98 -17.22
N SER A 9 2.54 7.26 -16.70
CA SER A 9 3.81 7.17 -17.42
C SER A 9 3.77 7.76 -18.85
N PRO A 10 3.31 9.01 -19.06
CA PRO A 10 3.18 9.58 -20.39
C PRO A 10 4.55 9.64 -21.09
N VAL A 11 4.56 9.43 -22.40
CA VAL A 11 5.78 9.34 -23.22
C VAL A 11 6.72 10.56 -23.03
N SER A 12 6.14 11.76 -22.85
CA SER A 12 6.92 12.97 -22.59
C SER A 12 7.74 12.90 -21.29
N ILE A 13 7.17 12.33 -20.24
CA ILE A 13 7.88 12.12 -18.96
C ILE A 13 8.94 11.03 -19.11
N LEU A 14 8.63 9.91 -19.78
CA LEU A 14 9.61 8.86 -20.03
C LEU A 14 10.80 9.35 -20.84
N LYS A 15 10.57 10.16 -21.90
CA LYS A 15 11.63 10.85 -22.66
C LYS A 15 12.47 11.74 -21.76
N HIS A 16 11.82 12.55 -20.91
CA HIS A 16 12.53 13.42 -19.97
C HIS A 16 13.43 12.61 -19.02
N ILE A 17 12.91 11.53 -18.43
CA ILE A 17 13.70 10.67 -17.53
C ILE A 17 14.86 10.03 -18.30
N ARG A 18 14.62 9.48 -19.51
CA ARG A 18 15.65 8.83 -20.31
C ARG A 18 16.78 9.78 -20.70
N ASN A 19 16.46 11.03 -21.01
CA ASN A 19 17.47 12.05 -21.35
C ASN A 19 18.34 12.45 -20.15
N ASN A 20 17.84 12.28 -18.92
CA ASN A 20 18.53 12.68 -17.69
C ASN A 20 19.10 11.48 -16.89
N SER A 21 18.85 10.24 -17.33
CA SER A 21 19.35 9.05 -16.64
C SER A 21 19.81 7.97 -17.60
N LYS A 22 20.99 7.42 -17.33
CA LYS A 22 21.55 6.24 -18.02
C LYS A 22 21.17 4.92 -17.32
N LYS A 23 20.45 4.99 -16.20
CA LYS A 23 20.02 3.79 -15.47
C LYS A 23 18.89 3.08 -16.21
N LYS A 24 18.78 1.77 -16.02
CA LYS A 24 17.62 1.02 -16.52
C LYS A 24 16.35 1.63 -15.96
N LEU A 25 15.37 1.84 -16.81
CA LEU A 25 14.05 2.34 -16.45
C LEU A 25 13.04 1.20 -16.51
N ALA A 26 12.41 0.91 -15.40
CA ALA A 26 11.32 -0.05 -15.32
C ALA A 26 9.99 0.66 -15.05
N ILE A 27 8.92 0.18 -15.66
CA ILE A 27 7.56 0.62 -15.37
C ILE A 27 6.67 -0.56 -14.98
N MET A 28 5.60 -0.25 -14.20
CA MET A 28 4.64 -1.27 -13.78
C MET A 28 3.48 -1.38 -14.77
N LEU A 29 3.09 -2.64 -15.04
CA LEU A 29 1.89 -2.99 -15.76
C LEU A 29 1.02 -3.87 -14.86
N ASN A 30 -0.28 -3.60 -14.80
CA ASN A 30 -1.17 -4.37 -13.94
C ASN A 30 -1.87 -5.46 -14.77
N GLU A 31 -1.58 -6.73 -14.47
CA GLU A 31 -2.19 -7.89 -15.11
C GLU A 31 -3.73 -7.86 -15.07
N LYS A 32 -4.28 -7.39 -13.94
CA LYS A 32 -5.75 -7.34 -13.74
C LYS A 32 -6.48 -6.51 -14.80
N SER A 33 -5.86 -5.42 -15.28
CA SER A 33 -6.45 -4.46 -16.21
C SER A 33 -5.87 -4.48 -17.63
N THR A 34 -4.89 -5.33 -17.91
CA THR A 34 -4.21 -5.37 -19.20
C THR A 34 -4.42 -6.72 -19.90
N ARG A 35 -4.65 -6.68 -21.19
CA ARG A 35 -4.80 -7.87 -22.06
C ARG A 35 -3.76 -7.84 -23.19
N PRO A 36 -3.45 -8.95 -23.83
CA PRO A 36 -2.53 -9.01 -24.96
C PRO A 36 -2.83 -7.97 -26.05
N ASP A 37 -4.10 -7.77 -26.39
CA ASP A 37 -4.54 -6.82 -27.41
C ASP A 37 -4.23 -5.36 -27.07
N ASP A 38 -4.06 -5.03 -25.79
CA ASP A 38 -3.72 -3.68 -25.34
C ASP A 38 -2.23 -3.35 -25.53
N LEU A 39 -1.36 -4.39 -25.63
CA LEU A 39 0.08 -4.24 -25.54
C LEU A 39 0.68 -3.40 -26.67
N SER A 40 0.19 -3.54 -27.89
CA SER A 40 0.68 -2.75 -29.02
C SER A 40 0.48 -1.25 -28.80
N THR A 41 -0.70 -0.86 -28.31
CA THR A 41 -1.03 0.54 -28.01
C THR A 41 -0.20 1.08 -26.84
N LEU A 42 0.05 0.24 -25.82
CA LEU A 42 0.75 0.66 -24.60
C LEU A 42 2.27 0.68 -24.81
N LEU A 43 2.84 -0.29 -25.52
CA LEU A 43 4.28 -0.53 -25.52
C LEU A 43 5.01 0.09 -26.70
N ILE A 44 4.41 0.13 -27.90
CA ILE A 44 5.08 0.71 -29.09
C ILE A 44 5.58 2.14 -28.83
N PRO A 45 4.80 3.05 -28.20
CA PRO A 45 5.25 4.42 -27.96
C PRO A 45 6.44 4.57 -27.01
N ILE A 46 6.78 3.51 -26.26
CA ILE A 46 7.81 3.55 -25.22
C ILE A 46 9.03 2.68 -25.54
N ILE A 47 9.07 2.04 -26.71
CA ILE A 47 10.25 1.30 -27.19
C ILE A 47 11.46 2.23 -27.22
N GLY A 48 12.58 1.78 -26.65
CA GLY A 48 13.81 2.56 -26.52
C GLY A 48 13.80 3.60 -25.40
N LEU A 49 12.67 3.83 -24.72
CA LEU A 49 12.57 4.71 -23.55
C LEU A 49 12.61 3.93 -22.25
N VAL A 50 12.01 2.75 -22.23
CA VAL A 50 11.89 1.86 -21.08
C VAL A 50 12.66 0.58 -21.37
N ASP A 51 13.30 0.02 -20.35
CA ASP A 51 14.08 -1.23 -20.49
C ASP A 51 13.28 -2.44 -20.02
N MET A 52 12.50 -2.31 -18.94
CA MET A 52 11.79 -3.42 -18.31
C MET A 52 10.32 -3.09 -18.02
N ILE A 53 9.47 -4.05 -18.29
CA ILE A 53 8.06 -4.03 -17.85
C ILE A 53 7.90 -4.98 -16.67
N ARG A 54 7.56 -4.45 -15.50
CA ARG A 54 7.26 -5.23 -14.29
C ARG A 54 5.76 -5.47 -14.20
N ILE A 55 5.32 -6.71 -14.27
CA ILE A 55 3.90 -7.10 -14.23
C ILE A 55 3.49 -7.31 -12.77
N ALA A 56 2.54 -6.52 -12.28
CA ALA A 56 1.92 -6.76 -10.97
C ALA A 56 0.92 -7.91 -11.10
N VAL A 57 1.16 -9.00 -10.38
CA VAL A 57 0.48 -10.29 -10.53
C VAL A 57 -0.15 -10.74 -9.22
N ASP A 58 -1.43 -11.08 -9.27
CA ASP A 58 -2.07 -11.91 -8.24
C ASP A 58 -1.75 -13.38 -8.54
N PRO A 59 -1.30 -14.20 -7.57
CA PRO A 59 -1.01 -15.64 -7.78
C PRO A 59 -2.13 -16.41 -8.49
N ILE A 60 -3.38 -16.07 -8.25
CA ILE A 60 -4.55 -16.67 -8.92
C ILE A 60 -4.48 -16.49 -10.45
N ASN A 61 -3.92 -15.37 -10.90
CA ASN A 61 -3.87 -14.97 -12.30
C ASN A 61 -2.50 -15.23 -12.94
N PHE A 62 -1.66 -16.02 -12.29
CA PHE A 62 -0.27 -16.22 -12.72
C PHE A 62 -0.14 -16.70 -14.19
N GLU A 63 -1.01 -17.57 -14.63
CA GLU A 63 -1.02 -18.07 -16.02
C GLU A 63 -1.27 -16.95 -17.04
N ARG A 64 -2.17 -16.01 -16.73
CA ARG A 64 -2.41 -14.84 -17.59
C ARG A 64 -1.19 -13.93 -17.65
N ALA A 65 -0.50 -13.76 -16.53
CA ALA A 65 0.73 -13.00 -16.48
C ALA A 65 1.84 -13.65 -17.34
N VAL A 66 1.93 -14.98 -17.37
CA VAL A 66 2.87 -15.69 -18.24
C VAL A 66 2.56 -15.42 -19.71
N ILE A 67 1.29 -15.41 -20.12
CA ILE A 67 0.89 -15.06 -21.49
C ILE A 67 1.31 -13.62 -21.82
N LEU A 68 0.96 -12.65 -20.93
CA LEU A 68 1.37 -11.26 -21.12
C LEU A 68 2.89 -11.10 -21.22
N ALA A 69 3.64 -11.82 -20.38
CA ALA A 69 5.10 -11.76 -20.38
C ALA A 69 5.69 -12.20 -21.72
N LYS A 70 5.18 -13.29 -22.30
CA LYS A 70 5.61 -13.78 -23.61
C LYS A 70 5.38 -12.73 -24.71
N GLU A 71 4.22 -12.10 -24.72
CA GLU A 71 3.90 -11.04 -25.68
C GLU A 71 4.77 -9.80 -25.47
N ILE A 72 4.99 -9.37 -24.22
CA ILE A 72 5.85 -8.22 -23.91
C ILE A 72 7.29 -8.47 -24.39
N LYS A 73 7.81 -9.68 -24.26
CA LYS A 73 9.14 -10.06 -24.77
C LYS A 73 9.26 -9.86 -26.28
N GLN A 74 8.18 -10.04 -27.05
CA GLN A 74 8.19 -9.82 -28.50
C GLN A 74 8.42 -8.35 -28.89
N PHE A 75 8.07 -7.39 -28.01
CA PHE A 75 8.38 -5.97 -28.19
C PHE A 75 9.81 -5.61 -27.77
N GLY A 76 10.62 -6.57 -27.31
CA GLY A 76 12.03 -6.38 -26.95
C GLY A 76 12.29 -5.87 -25.53
N PHE A 77 11.28 -5.86 -24.65
CA PHE A 77 11.46 -5.47 -23.26
C PHE A 77 11.98 -6.61 -22.39
N GLU A 78 12.73 -6.27 -21.35
CA GLU A 78 12.91 -7.16 -20.19
C GLU A 78 11.56 -7.27 -19.43
N VAL A 79 11.30 -8.44 -18.82
CA VAL A 79 10.04 -8.68 -18.10
C VAL A 79 10.29 -9.11 -16.66
N GLY A 80 9.69 -8.39 -15.73
CA GLY A 80 9.68 -8.75 -14.32
C GLY A 80 8.29 -9.16 -13.85
N PHE A 81 8.20 -10.19 -13.01
CA PHE A 81 6.98 -10.57 -12.32
C PHE A 81 7.01 -10.01 -10.90
N ASN A 82 6.13 -9.08 -10.57
CA ASN A 82 5.89 -8.63 -9.20
C ASN A 82 4.74 -9.42 -8.61
N THR A 83 5.06 -10.57 -8.04
CA THR A 83 4.03 -11.49 -7.53
C THR A 83 3.63 -11.11 -6.12
N MET A 84 2.39 -10.65 -6.00
CA MET A 84 1.82 -10.12 -4.77
C MET A 84 1.48 -11.20 -3.75
N TYR A 85 1.15 -10.77 -2.52
CA TYR A 85 0.60 -11.61 -1.45
C TYR A 85 1.50 -12.75 -1.00
N MET A 86 2.82 -12.51 -0.91
CA MET A 86 3.83 -13.52 -0.57
C MET A 86 3.46 -14.32 0.69
N SER A 87 2.89 -13.69 1.73
CA SER A 87 2.47 -14.38 2.96
C SER A 87 1.37 -15.43 2.76
N LYS A 88 0.68 -15.40 1.61
CA LYS A 88 -0.43 -16.30 1.27
C LYS A 88 -0.10 -17.31 0.19
N TRP A 89 1.11 -17.34 -0.34
CA TRP A 89 1.44 -18.19 -1.48
C TRP A 89 1.21 -19.69 -1.24
N LYS A 90 1.37 -20.14 0.00
CA LYS A 90 1.09 -21.53 0.39
C LYS A 90 -0.41 -21.89 0.40
N GLU A 91 -1.27 -20.87 0.51
CA GLU A 91 -2.73 -21.04 0.47
C GLU A 91 -3.25 -21.19 -0.97
N TYR A 92 -2.47 -20.76 -1.98
CA TYR A 92 -2.83 -20.91 -3.39
C TYR A 92 -2.36 -22.25 -3.94
N GLU A 93 -3.29 -23.19 -4.05
CA GLU A 93 -3.01 -24.56 -4.50
C GLU A 93 -2.23 -24.59 -5.84
N GLY A 94 -1.10 -25.28 -5.85
CA GLY A 94 -0.24 -25.46 -7.03
C GLY A 94 0.41 -24.17 -7.57
N PHE A 95 0.32 -23.05 -6.88
CA PHE A 95 0.93 -21.80 -7.37
C PHE A 95 2.45 -21.92 -7.46
N LEU A 96 3.10 -22.41 -6.39
CA LEU A 96 4.56 -22.50 -6.32
C LEU A 96 5.14 -23.43 -7.43
N ASP A 97 4.41 -24.46 -7.82
CA ASP A 97 4.83 -25.35 -8.93
C ASP A 97 4.73 -24.65 -10.31
N LYS A 98 3.87 -23.65 -10.43
CA LYS A 98 3.75 -22.85 -11.68
C LYS A 98 4.94 -21.94 -11.93
N LEU A 99 5.80 -21.69 -10.93
CA LEU A 99 6.97 -20.83 -11.07
C LEU A 99 7.93 -21.34 -12.16
N GLU A 100 7.97 -22.64 -12.43
CA GLU A 100 8.79 -23.19 -13.51
C GLU A 100 8.41 -22.63 -14.90
N LYS A 101 7.16 -22.17 -15.08
CA LYS A 101 6.65 -21.63 -16.36
C LYS A 101 7.29 -20.31 -16.79
N ILE A 102 7.94 -19.60 -15.86
CA ILE A 102 8.60 -18.33 -16.19
C ILE A 102 10.08 -18.51 -16.61
N ASN A 103 10.61 -19.72 -16.48
CA ASN A 103 11.99 -20.02 -16.88
C ASN A 103 12.18 -19.76 -18.39
N GLY A 104 13.20 -18.98 -18.72
CA GLY A 104 13.47 -18.55 -20.10
C GLY A 104 12.56 -17.42 -20.62
N ILE A 105 11.63 -16.91 -19.79
CA ILE A 105 10.72 -15.81 -20.14
C ILE A 105 11.02 -14.59 -19.26
N ALA A 106 11.03 -14.79 -17.94
CA ALA A 106 11.24 -13.71 -16.98
C ALA A 106 12.72 -13.34 -16.82
N ASP A 107 12.99 -12.05 -16.76
CA ASP A 107 14.31 -11.49 -16.40
C ASP A 107 14.36 -11.13 -14.89
N LEU A 108 13.22 -11.16 -14.22
CA LEU A 108 13.09 -10.93 -12.78
C LEU A 108 11.82 -11.59 -12.24
N PHE A 109 11.95 -12.35 -11.16
CA PHE A 109 10.81 -12.77 -10.34
C PHE A 109 10.89 -12.09 -8.97
N CYS A 110 10.03 -11.12 -8.72
CA CYS A 110 10.03 -10.33 -7.49
C CYS A 110 8.95 -10.83 -6.52
N MET A 111 9.40 -11.26 -5.35
CA MET A 111 8.56 -11.65 -4.23
C MET A 111 8.05 -10.40 -3.52
N VAL A 112 6.73 -10.21 -3.45
CA VAL A 112 6.13 -8.99 -2.87
C VAL A 112 5.40 -9.29 -1.57
N ASP A 113 5.91 -8.74 -0.46
CA ASP A 113 5.21 -8.72 0.82
C ASP A 113 4.11 -7.66 0.82
N SER A 114 3.00 -7.96 0.14
CA SER A 114 1.91 -6.99 -0.09
C SER A 114 1.23 -6.49 1.18
N PHE A 115 1.31 -7.26 2.26
CA PHE A 115 0.69 -6.91 3.53
C PHE A 115 1.69 -6.31 4.53
N GLY A 116 2.99 -6.44 4.28
CA GLY A 116 4.04 -6.02 5.20
C GLY A 116 4.02 -6.80 6.51
N GLY A 117 3.64 -8.09 6.44
CA GLY A 117 3.39 -8.95 7.60
C GLY A 117 4.32 -10.15 7.71
N ILE A 118 5.20 -10.40 6.74
CA ILE A 118 6.14 -11.52 6.80
C ILE A 118 7.31 -11.23 7.72
N THR A 119 7.92 -12.30 8.20
CA THR A 119 9.08 -12.30 9.10
C THR A 119 10.35 -12.77 8.38
N PRO A 120 11.55 -12.56 8.96
CA PRO A 120 12.79 -13.10 8.39
C PRO A 120 12.76 -14.62 8.19
N SER A 121 12.07 -15.38 9.04
CA SER A 121 11.92 -16.83 8.87
C SER A 121 11.11 -17.18 7.62
N ASP A 122 10.06 -16.42 7.33
CA ASP A 122 9.25 -16.61 6.13
C ASP A 122 10.05 -16.29 4.86
N ILE A 123 10.90 -15.24 4.90
CA ILE A 123 11.82 -14.91 3.81
C ILE A 123 12.74 -16.09 3.49
N LYS A 124 13.40 -16.67 4.50
CA LYS A 124 14.30 -17.80 4.31
C LYS A 124 13.59 -18.99 3.67
N GLU A 125 12.44 -19.35 4.21
CA GLU A 125 11.67 -20.51 3.73
C GLU A 125 11.21 -20.29 2.28
N ILE A 126 10.56 -19.16 2.00
CA ILE A 126 9.97 -18.90 0.68
C ILE A 126 11.05 -18.70 -0.38
N THR A 127 12.15 -17.99 -0.05
CA THR A 127 13.26 -17.79 -0.98
C THR A 127 13.88 -19.13 -1.39
N LYS A 128 14.05 -20.07 -0.45
CA LYS A 128 14.54 -21.41 -0.75
C LYS A 128 13.63 -22.12 -1.74
N ILE A 129 12.32 -22.13 -1.50
CA ILE A 129 11.33 -22.77 -2.41
C ILE A 129 11.39 -22.14 -3.80
N VAL A 130 11.44 -20.81 -3.88
CA VAL A 130 11.49 -20.09 -5.15
C VAL A 130 12.76 -20.45 -5.93
N LYS A 131 13.92 -20.52 -5.28
CA LYS A 131 15.18 -20.93 -5.92
C LYS A 131 15.17 -22.36 -6.44
N GLU A 132 14.41 -23.25 -5.84
CA GLU A 132 14.25 -24.61 -6.31
C GLU A 132 13.34 -24.68 -7.56
N LYS A 133 12.45 -23.71 -7.76
CA LYS A 133 11.42 -23.72 -8.81
C LYS A 133 11.74 -22.83 -10.01
N THR A 134 12.57 -21.82 -9.87
CA THR A 134 12.91 -20.95 -10.98
C THR A 134 14.39 -20.66 -11.09
N THR A 135 14.87 -20.52 -12.32
CA THR A 135 16.26 -20.15 -12.66
C THR A 135 16.40 -18.66 -12.99
N CYS A 136 15.30 -17.90 -12.99
CA CYS A 136 15.40 -16.45 -13.25
C CYS A 136 15.91 -15.70 -12.01
N PRO A 137 16.53 -14.51 -12.18
CA PRO A 137 16.90 -13.65 -11.09
C PRO A 137 15.73 -13.35 -10.14
N ILE A 138 16.02 -13.37 -8.84
CA ILE A 138 14.99 -13.20 -7.80
C ILE A 138 15.08 -11.82 -7.20
N GLY A 139 13.94 -11.16 -7.02
CA GLY A 139 13.79 -9.89 -6.33
C GLY A 139 12.96 -9.99 -5.05
N PHE A 140 13.12 -9.00 -4.19
CA PHE A 140 12.29 -8.82 -3.00
C PHE A 140 11.79 -7.38 -2.87
N HIS A 141 10.47 -7.24 -2.61
CA HIS A 141 9.80 -5.97 -2.37
C HIS A 141 9.06 -6.02 -1.03
N GLY A 142 9.59 -5.31 -0.03
CA GLY A 142 9.05 -5.28 1.33
C GLY A 142 8.24 -4.04 1.62
N HIS A 143 7.01 -4.22 2.12
CA HIS A 143 6.24 -3.14 2.74
C HIS A 143 6.59 -3.01 4.23
N ASN A 144 6.28 -1.87 4.82
CA ASN A 144 6.79 -1.51 6.15
C ASN A 144 5.71 -1.48 7.25
N ASN A 145 4.63 -2.26 7.09
CA ASN A 145 3.51 -2.29 8.04
C ASN A 145 3.96 -2.62 9.47
N LEU A 146 4.77 -3.65 9.63
CA LEU A 146 5.35 -4.07 10.91
C LEU A 146 6.75 -3.48 11.18
N GLN A 147 7.22 -2.55 10.34
CA GLN A 147 8.59 -2.01 10.36
C GLN A 147 9.68 -3.08 10.16
N LEU A 148 9.33 -4.21 9.54
CA LEU A 148 10.25 -5.29 9.24
C LEU A 148 10.88 -5.17 7.84
N GLY A 149 10.52 -4.15 7.05
CA GLY A 149 10.99 -3.98 5.68
C GLY A 149 12.51 -4.05 5.55
N LEU A 150 13.27 -3.41 6.46
CA LEU A 150 14.73 -3.47 6.45
C LEU A 150 15.25 -4.87 6.75
N ILE A 151 14.85 -5.47 7.87
CA ILE A 151 15.40 -6.76 8.28
C ILE A 151 15.02 -7.88 7.30
N ASN A 152 13.80 -7.85 6.76
CA ASN A 152 13.37 -8.78 5.74
C ASN A 152 14.20 -8.62 4.46
N THR A 153 14.50 -7.38 4.04
CA THR A 153 15.33 -7.13 2.85
C THR A 153 16.77 -7.58 3.08
N LEU A 154 17.35 -7.32 4.26
CA LEU A 154 18.69 -7.79 4.59
C LEU A 154 18.76 -9.33 4.62
N THR A 155 17.71 -9.97 5.16
CA THR A 155 17.60 -11.44 5.13
C THR A 155 17.49 -11.96 3.69
N ALA A 156 16.68 -11.30 2.83
CA ALA A 156 16.59 -11.68 1.43
C ALA A 156 17.95 -11.59 0.70
N ILE A 157 18.72 -10.53 0.98
CA ILE A 157 20.10 -10.38 0.45
C ILE A 157 21.00 -11.53 0.96
N GLU A 158 20.91 -11.88 2.23
CA GLU A 158 21.68 -12.99 2.83
C GLU A 158 21.29 -14.34 2.23
N GLU A 159 20.02 -14.51 1.89
CA GLU A 159 19.53 -15.70 1.16
C GLU A 159 19.88 -15.64 -0.35
N GLY A 160 20.61 -14.62 -0.81
CA GLY A 160 21.11 -14.50 -2.19
C GLY A 160 20.01 -14.13 -3.20
N VAL A 161 19.19 -13.18 -2.84
CA VAL A 161 18.27 -12.50 -3.77
C VAL A 161 19.06 -11.48 -4.59
N ASP A 162 18.80 -11.39 -5.90
CA ASP A 162 19.58 -10.57 -6.85
C ASP A 162 19.17 -9.10 -6.85
N PHE A 163 17.89 -8.81 -6.55
CA PHE A 163 17.31 -7.48 -6.60
C PHE A 163 16.51 -7.18 -5.33
N VAL A 164 16.59 -5.95 -4.85
CA VAL A 164 15.76 -5.46 -3.75
C VAL A 164 15.17 -4.10 -4.08
N ASP A 165 13.94 -3.88 -3.68
CA ASP A 165 13.23 -2.62 -3.90
C ASP A 165 13.26 -1.77 -2.63
N ALA A 166 13.53 -0.47 -2.80
CA ALA A 166 13.39 0.54 -1.75
C ALA A 166 12.92 1.87 -2.37
N THR A 167 12.33 2.73 -1.58
CA THR A 167 11.83 4.04 -2.04
C THR A 167 12.34 5.17 -1.16
N ILE A 168 12.49 6.36 -1.74
CA ILE A 168 12.92 7.56 -0.99
C ILE A 168 11.91 7.82 0.12
N LEU A 169 12.39 7.99 1.36
CA LEU A 169 11.59 8.17 2.58
C LEU A 169 10.54 7.07 2.79
N GLY A 170 10.74 5.90 2.21
CA GLY A 170 9.73 4.83 2.26
C GLY A 170 8.43 5.17 1.54
N MET A 171 8.46 6.08 0.56
CA MET A 171 7.28 6.53 -0.17
C MET A 171 6.47 5.36 -0.72
N GLY A 172 5.19 5.30 -0.32
CA GLY A 172 4.28 4.24 -0.72
C GLY A 172 2.88 4.47 -0.17
N ARG A 173 1.96 3.56 -0.48
CA ARG A 173 0.60 3.61 0.06
C ARG A 173 0.60 3.18 1.53
N GLY A 174 -0.24 3.82 2.34
CA GLY A 174 -0.48 3.43 3.73
C GLY A 174 0.79 3.42 4.58
N ALA A 175 1.23 2.24 4.99
CA ALA A 175 2.42 2.06 5.81
C ALA A 175 3.75 2.40 5.11
N GLY A 176 3.71 2.54 3.78
CA GLY A 176 4.90 2.77 2.98
C GLY A 176 5.74 1.53 2.71
N ASN A 177 6.85 1.75 2.04
CA ASN A 177 7.85 0.76 1.64
C ASN A 177 9.10 0.83 2.52
N LEU A 178 10.08 -0.02 2.25
CA LEU A 178 11.42 0.13 2.80
C LEU A 178 12.03 1.48 2.39
N ASN A 179 12.58 2.20 3.36
CA ASN A 179 13.29 3.45 3.12
C ASN A 179 14.63 3.19 2.43
N MET A 180 14.87 3.83 1.29
CA MET A 180 16.12 3.70 0.53
C MET A 180 17.31 4.20 1.33
N GLU A 181 17.19 5.35 1.97
CA GLU A 181 18.25 5.94 2.80
C GLU A 181 18.64 5.03 3.94
N LEU A 182 17.69 4.34 4.55
CA LEU A 182 17.97 3.37 5.62
C LEU A 182 18.70 2.15 5.07
N LEU A 183 18.26 1.59 3.94
CA LEU A 183 18.91 0.47 3.29
C LEU A 183 20.36 0.83 2.88
N LEU A 184 20.56 1.96 2.21
CA LEU A 184 21.87 2.42 1.78
C LEU A 184 22.82 2.65 2.97
N THR A 185 22.31 3.22 4.07
CA THR A 185 23.09 3.38 5.31
C THR A 185 23.51 2.04 5.88
N MET A 186 22.66 1.03 5.88
CA MET A 186 23.01 -0.31 6.35
C MET A 186 24.01 -1.01 5.42
N LEU A 187 23.82 -0.86 4.11
CA LEU A 187 24.76 -1.44 3.13
C LEU A 187 26.11 -0.74 3.14
N SER A 188 26.18 0.55 3.45
CA SER A 188 27.47 1.26 3.59
C SER A 188 28.32 0.70 4.74
N LYS A 189 27.69 0.20 5.81
CA LYS A 189 28.41 -0.54 6.89
C LYS A 189 28.99 -1.88 6.42
N ARG A 190 28.47 -2.40 5.30
CA ARG A 190 28.96 -3.64 4.66
C ARG A 190 29.90 -3.34 3.47
N GLY A 191 30.34 -2.09 3.30
CA GLY A 191 31.34 -1.68 2.31
C GLY A 191 30.79 -1.09 1.02
N LEU A 192 29.46 -0.88 0.90
CA LEU A 192 28.92 -0.15 -0.25
C LEU A 192 29.28 1.33 -0.16
N GLU A 193 29.89 1.88 -1.21
CA GLU A 193 30.15 3.31 -1.31
C GLU A 193 28.84 4.08 -1.54
N VAL A 194 28.52 5.00 -0.65
CA VAL A 194 27.32 5.84 -0.71
C VAL A 194 27.69 7.31 -0.60
N ASN A 195 27.26 8.12 -1.54
CA ASN A 195 27.38 9.57 -1.43
C ASN A 195 26.22 10.15 -0.59
N PHE A 196 26.46 10.28 0.71
CA PHE A 196 25.45 10.77 1.65
C PHE A 196 25.03 12.23 1.43
N ASN A 197 25.90 13.08 0.82
CA ASN A 197 25.50 14.45 0.49
C ASN A 197 24.42 14.46 -0.60
N ILE A 198 24.64 13.72 -1.70
CA ILE A 198 23.61 13.57 -2.75
C ILE A 198 22.35 12.92 -2.20
N LEU A 199 22.49 11.90 -1.37
CA LEU A 199 21.34 11.26 -0.74
C LEU A 199 20.55 12.25 0.13
N GLY A 200 21.25 13.11 0.90
CA GLY A 200 20.64 14.17 1.70
C GLY A 200 19.84 15.17 0.85
N ASP A 201 20.39 15.62 -0.28
CA ASP A 201 19.71 16.54 -1.21
C ASP A 201 18.43 15.92 -1.78
N VAL A 202 18.49 14.63 -2.13
CA VAL A 202 17.31 13.88 -2.61
C VAL A 202 16.25 13.78 -1.50
N ILE A 203 16.64 13.39 -0.28
CA ILE A 203 15.72 13.29 0.87
C ILE A 203 15.06 14.65 1.13
N PHE A 204 15.83 15.72 1.18
CA PHE A 204 15.31 17.08 1.38
C PHE A 204 14.25 17.45 0.33
N SER A 205 14.50 17.09 -0.93
CA SER A 205 13.56 17.36 -2.04
C SER A 205 12.24 16.61 -1.92
N PHE A 206 12.23 15.43 -1.27
CA PHE A 206 11.05 14.59 -1.10
C PHE A 206 10.30 14.86 0.23
N GLN A 207 10.93 15.52 1.21
CA GLN A 207 10.32 15.80 2.52
C GLN A 207 8.95 16.48 2.42
N PRO A 208 8.73 17.50 1.55
CA PRO A 208 7.42 18.13 1.41
C PRO A 208 6.31 17.16 0.94
N LEU A 209 6.67 16.08 0.23
CA LEU A 209 5.70 15.05 -0.17
C LEU A 209 5.32 14.19 1.03
N LEU A 210 6.29 13.80 1.86
CA LEU A 210 6.02 13.06 3.10
C LEU A 210 5.10 13.89 4.02
N ASP A 211 5.41 15.16 4.21
CA ASP A 211 4.61 16.06 5.06
C ASP A 211 3.18 16.22 4.55
N LYS A 212 3.01 16.27 3.23
CA LYS A 212 1.70 16.42 2.59
C LYS A 212 0.85 15.14 2.62
N TYR A 213 1.45 13.99 2.31
CA TYR A 213 0.73 12.73 2.12
C TYR A 213 0.80 11.81 3.33
N ALA A 214 1.72 12.06 4.27
CA ALA A 214 1.83 11.42 5.58
C ALA A 214 1.78 9.88 5.52
N TRP A 215 2.48 9.26 4.53
CA TRP A 215 2.64 7.81 4.55
C TRP A 215 3.51 7.38 5.73
N GLY A 216 3.32 6.17 6.16
CA GLY A 216 4.03 5.58 7.30
C GLY A 216 3.12 4.67 8.11
N THR A 217 3.73 3.82 8.93
CA THR A 217 2.97 2.83 9.70
C THR A 217 2.29 3.46 10.93
N ASN A 218 1.18 2.84 11.32
CA ASN A 218 0.43 3.11 12.53
C ASN A 218 -0.28 1.83 12.98
N LEU A 219 -0.90 1.83 14.15
CA LEU A 219 -1.55 0.63 14.69
C LEU A 219 -2.56 -0.04 13.72
N PRO A 220 -3.48 0.66 13.03
CA PRO A 220 -4.31 0.06 12.00
C PRO A 220 -3.52 -0.64 10.89
N TYR A 221 -2.44 -0.04 10.40
CA TYR A 221 -1.58 -0.68 9.38
C TYR A 221 -0.80 -1.86 9.94
N MET A 222 -0.35 -1.80 11.20
CA MET A 222 0.30 -2.93 11.86
C MET A 222 -0.66 -4.12 11.99
N LEU A 223 -1.89 -3.88 12.44
CA LEU A 223 -2.91 -4.92 12.56
C LEU A 223 -3.28 -5.51 11.19
N SER A 224 -3.41 -4.68 10.15
CA SER A 224 -3.68 -5.17 8.80
C SER A 224 -2.53 -6.03 8.27
N GLY A 225 -1.29 -5.62 8.48
CA GLY A 225 -0.10 -6.37 8.09
C GLY A 225 -0.02 -7.73 8.78
N ALA A 226 -0.08 -7.73 10.11
CA ALA A 226 0.00 -8.93 10.92
C ALA A 226 -1.08 -9.97 10.61
N ASN A 227 -2.23 -9.54 10.08
CA ASN A 227 -3.38 -10.41 9.81
C ASN A 227 -3.66 -10.55 8.30
N SER A 228 -2.75 -10.14 7.42
CA SER A 228 -2.92 -10.20 5.96
C SER A 228 -4.27 -9.62 5.47
N ILE A 229 -4.67 -8.49 6.06
CA ILE A 229 -5.87 -7.75 5.67
C ILE A 229 -5.51 -6.76 4.56
N PRO A 230 -6.31 -6.65 3.47
CA PRO A 230 -6.05 -5.73 2.38
C PRO A 230 -5.92 -4.28 2.85
N GLN A 231 -4.78 -3.65 2.54
CA GLN A 231 -4.43 -2.32 3.02
C GLN A 231 -5.36 -1.21 2.49
N LYS A 232 -6.01 -1.44 1.33
CA LYS A 232 -6.89 -0.45 0.71
C LYS A 232 -8.03 -0.02 1.63
N ASP A 233 -8.71 -0.97 2.25
CA ASP A 233 -9.84 -0.70 3.15
C ASP A 233 -9.38 0.12 4.36
N VAL A 234 -8.25 -0.30 4.94
CA VAL A 234 -7.65 0.38 6.10
C VAL A 234 -7.22 1.82 5.76
N MET A 235 -6.65 2.02 4.57
CA MET A 235 -6.29 3.35 4.08
C MET A 235 -7.51 4.27 3.98
N ASP A 236 -8.60 3.77 3.39
CA ASP A 236 -9.82 4.55 3.24
C ASP A 236 -10.37 4.96 4.62
N TRP A 237 -10.37 4.06 5.59
CA TRP A 237 -10.82 4.36 6.95
C TRP A 237 -9.93 5.37 7.67
N VAL A 238 -8.61 5.20 7.59
CA VAL A 238 -7.63 6.09 8.26
C VAL A 238 -7.59 7.47 7.58
N THR A 239 -7.61 7.52 6.24
CA THR A 239 -7.47 8.78 5.50
C THR A 239 -8.75 9.63 5.56
N ASN A 240 -9.90 9.01 5.38
CA ASN A 240 -11.17 9.73 5.36
C ASN A 240 -11.63 10.19 6.75
N ARG A 241 -11.04 9.63 7.81
CA ARG A 241 -11.40 9.92 9.21
C ARG A 241 -12.91 9.83 9.45
N THR A 242 -13.59 8.90 8.75
CA THR A 242 -15.02 8.67 8.89
C THR A 242 -15.33 8.00 10.23
N TYR A 243 -14.42 7.13 10.67
CA TYR A 243 -14.51 6.39 11.91
C TYR A 243 -13.48 6.89 12.93
N SER A 244 -13.74 6.69 14.21
CA SER A 244 -12.73 6.94 15.25
C SER A 244 -11.58 5.94 15.11
N PHE A 245 -10.41 6.33 15.59
CA PHE A 245 -9.24 5.44 15.59
C PHE A 245 -9.54 4.10 16.30
N ASN A 246 -10.19 4.17 17.46
CA ASN A 246 -10.57 2.98 18.24
C ASN A 246 -11.57 2.09 17.51
N SER A 247 -12.53 2.67 16.75
CA SER A 247 -13.47 1.88 15.94
C SER A 247 -12.75 1.14 14.81
N ILE A 248 -11.76 1.76 14.18
CA ILE A 248 -10.95 1.10 13.14
C ILE A 248 -10.16 -0.07 13.76
N VAL A 249 -9.53 0.15 14.90
CA VAL A 249 -8.77 -0.90 15.60
C VAL A 249 -9.68 -2.06 15.99
N LEU A 250 -10.87 -1.77 16.55
CA LEU A 250 -11.86 -2.78 16.92
C LEU A 250 -12.34 -3.58 15.70
N ALA A 251 -12.65 -2.91 14.59
CA ALA A 251 -13.08 -3.59 13.36
C ALA A 251 -12.00 -4.53 12.80
N LEU A 252 -10.73 -4.12 12.88
CA LEU A 252 -9.60 -4.95 12.46
C LEU A 252 -9.39 -6.15 13.39
N ASP A 253 -9.55 -5.96 14.70
CA ASP A 253 -9.46 -7.04 15.68
C ASP A 253 -10.63 -8.03 15.57
N ASN A 254 -11.84 -7.54 15.36
CA ASN A 254 -13.02 -8.37 15.06
C ASN A 254 -12.79 -9.23 13.82
N ARG A 255 -12.29 -8.62 12.74
CA ARG A 255 -11.98 -9.34 11.48
C ARG A 255 -10.93 -10.43 11.70
N ARG A 256 -9.89 -10.16 12.51
CA ARG A 256 -8.89 -11.15 12.92
C ARG A 256 -9.50 -12.34 13.64
N ASN A 257 -10.46 -12.08 14.51
CA ASN A 257 -11.11 -13.11 15.35
C ASN A 257 -12.31 -13.79 14.66
N GLY A 258 -12.56 -13.49 13.37
CA GLY A 258 -13.71 -14.02 12.62
C GLY A 258 -15.06 -13.53 13.13
N ILE A 259 -15.07 -12.41 13.88
CA ILE A 259 -16.29 -11.77 14.39
C ILE A 259 -16.87 -10.94 13.24
N GLU A 260 -18.09 -11.26 12.82
CA GLU A 260 -18.80 -10.43 11.84
C GLU A 260 -19.20 -9.10 12.47
N ASP A 261 -18.77 -7.98 11.84
CA ASP A 261 -19.14 -6.61 12.24
C ASP A 261 -20.62 -6.27 11.96
N ASN A 262 -21.42 -7.26 11.56
CA ASN A 262 -22.86 -7.16 11.34
C ASN A 262 -23.68 -7.27 12.63
N ALA A 263 -23.04 -7.31 13.78
CA ALA A 263 -23.77 -7.22 15.05
C ALA A 263 -24.57 -5.92 15.07
N HIS A 264 -25.87 -6.04 14.83
CA HIS A 264 -26.80 -4.97 15.12
C HIS A 264 -26.73 -4.68 16.61
N TYR A 265 -25.88 -3.75 17.02
CA TYR A 265 -26.00 -3.19 18.35
C TYR A 265 -27.40 -2.63 18.46
N PRO A 266 -28.13 -2.84 19.57
CA PRO A 266 -29.36 -2.10 19.83
C PRO A 266 -28.99 -0.61 19.76
N LEU A 267 -29.31 -0.01 18.64
CA LEU A 267 -28.72 1.24 18.12
C LEU A 267 -28.96 2.44 19.00
N LEU A 268 -29.94 2.37 19.85
CA LEU A 268 -30.22 3.43 20.80
C LEU A 268 -30.69 2.79 22.10
N PRO A 269 -30.07 3.09 23.23
CA PRO A 269 -30.71 2.81 24.51
C PRO A 269 -32.10 3.43 24.47
N ASN A 270 -33.09 2.82 25.14
CA ASN A 270 -34.45 3.35 25.25
C ASN A 270 -34.39 4.85 25.62
N ILE A 271 -34.44 5.71 24.61
CA ILE A 271 -34.30 7.15 24.78
C ILE A 271 -35.67 7.73 24.54
N SER A 272 -36.33 8.10 25.62
CA SER A 272 -37.51 8.93 25.56
C SER A 272 -37.07 10.39 25.34
N ALA A 273 -36.99 10.84 24.10
CA ALA A 273 -36.75 12.22 23.78
C ALA A 273 -37.81 12.74 22.80
N ARG A 274 -38.34 13.91 23.06
CA ARG A 274 -39.25 14.59 22.15
C ARG A 274 -38.52 15.19 20.95
N ARG A 275 -37.25 15.56 21.11
CA ARG A 275 -36.44 16.22 20.09
C ARG A 275 -35.06 15.64 20.01
N MET A 276 -34.58 15.41 18.82
CA MET A 276 -33.21 14.96 18.55
C MET A 276 -32.60 15.83 17.44
N MET A 277 -31.30 16.10 17.57
CA MET A 277 -30.50 16.77 16.55
C MET A 277 -29.41 15.82 16.08
N ILE A 278 -29.36 15.54 14.77
CA ILE A 278 -28.29 14.75 14.16
C ILE A 278 -27.25 15.71 13.60
N VAL A 279 -26.01 15.58 14.05
CA VAL A 279 -24.86 16.37 13.60
C VAL A 279 -24.01 15.48 12.69
N GLY A 280 -23.99 15.78 11.40
CA GLY A 280 -23.20 15.05 10.40
C GLY A 280 -21.75 15.50 10.31
N GLY A 281 -21.01 14.94 9.33
CA GLY A 281 -19.59 15.24 9.10
C GLY A 281 -19.29 16.34 8.07
N GLY A 282 -20.30 17.08 7.60
CA GLY A 282 -20.14 18.09 6.55
C GLY A 282 -19.48 19.39 7.05
N ASN A 283 -18.89 20.15 6.12
CA ASN A 283 -18.24 21.43 6.45
C ASN A 283 -19.20 22.47 7.04
N SER A 284 -20.48 22.40 6.74
CA SER A 284 -21.51 23.28 7.33
C SER A 284 -21.55 23.19 8.86
N VAL A 285 -21.22 22.05 9.44
CA VAL A 285 -21.13 21.89 10.90
C VAL A 285 -20.04 22.79 11.46
N VAL A 286 -18.87 22.83 10.81
CA VAL A 286 -17.76 23.70 11.22
C VAL A 286 -18.14 25.16 11.09
N THR A 287 -18.70 25.54 9.95
CA THR A 287 -19.10 26.93 9.65
C THR A 287 -20.15 27.45 10.62
N HIS A 288 -21.08 26.62 11.06
CA HIS A 288 -22.19 27.00 11.90
C HIS A 288 -22.08 26.50 13.34
N THR A 289 -20.89 26.05 13.79
CA THR A 289 -20.66 25.46 15.13
C THR A 289 -21.19 26.39 16.24
N SER A 290 -20.87 27.67 16.21
CA SER A 290 -21.28 28.61 17.24
C SER A 290 -22.80 28.73 17.36
N ALA A 291 -23.50 28.83 16.22
CA ALA A 291 -24.96 28.91 16.20
C ALA A 291 -25.61 27.61 16.71
N ILE A 292 -25.05 26.45 16.31
CA ILE A 292 -25.53 25.14 16.79
C ILE A 292 -25.35 25.02 18.31
N ILE A 293 -24.20 25.40 18.82
CA ILE A 293 -23.93 25.36 20.29
C ILE A 293 -24.89 26.29 21.02
N GLU A 294 -25.05 27.52 20.57
CA GLU A 294 -25.99 28.47 21.19
C GLU A 294 -27.42 27.94 21.19
N PHE A 295 -27.87 27.37 20.07
CA PHE A 295 -29.19 26.75 20.00
C PHE A 295 -29.36 25.59 20.98
N LEU A 296 -28.35 24.72 21.10
CA LEU A 296 -28.36 23.58 22.01
C LEU A 296 -28.32 24.02 23.49
N GLN A 297 -27.57 25.06 23.80
CA GLN A 297 -27.51 25.62 25.17
C GLN A 297 -28.88 26.18 25.62
N ARG A 298 -29.66 26.73 24.68
CA ARG A 298 -31.03 27.20 24.93
C ARG A 298 -32.07 26.08 24.95
N ASN A 299 -31.73 24.90 24.44
CA ASN A 299 -32.62 23.74 24.29
C ASN A 299 -32.00 22.48 24.87
N GLN A 300 -31.91 22.42 26.20
CA GLN A 300 -31.22 21.35 26.94
C GLN A 300 -31.92 19.98 26.83
N ASP A 301 -33.21 19.94 26.46
CA ASP A 301 -34.00 18.73 26.25
C ASP A 301 -33.69 18.00 24.93
N ILE A 302 -32.92 18.62 24.03
CA ILE A 302 -32.51 18.01 22.76
C ILE A 302 -31.39 17.00 23.03
N ILE A 303 -31.58 15.77 22.53
CA ILE A 303 -30.50 14.78 22.46
C ILE A 303 -29.70 15.00 21.17
N VAL A 304 -28.39 15.08 21.29
CA VAL A 304 -27.49 15.31 20.16
C VAL A 304 -26.88 13.97 19.73
N ILE A 305 -27.16 13.57 18.48
CA ILE A 305 -26.54 12.40 17.84
C ILE A 305 -25.40 12.89 16.98
N LEU A 306 -24.18 12.55 17.36
CA LEU A 306 -22.97 12.83 16.58
C LEU A 306 -22.74 11.64 15.63
N ALA A 307 -23.20 11.77 14.39
CA ALA A 307 -23.17 10.71 13.37
C ALA A 307 -21.76 10.48 12.79
N THR A 308 -20.74 11.12 13.35
CA THR A 308 -19.32 10.95 12.99
C THR A 308 -18.44 11.53 14.08
N SER A 309 -17.28 10.95 14.30
CA SER A 309 -16.26 11.47 15.21
C SER A 309 -15.56 12.74 14.71
N ARG A 310 -15.68 13.06 13.39
CA ARG A 310 -14.94 14.16 12.74
C ARG A 310 -15.05 15.50 13.46
N HIS A 311 -16.22 15.83 13.94
CA HIS A 311 -16.51 17.13 14.57
C HIS A 311 -16.97 17.01 16.04
N ALA A 312 -16.85 15.81 16.62
CA ALA A 312 -17.34 15.54 17.98
C ALA A 312 -16.74 16.48 19.03
N THR A 313 -15.46 16.83 18.89
CA THR A 313 -14.75 17.72 19.82
C THR A 313 -15.31 19.14 19.87
N LEU A 314 -15.92 19.61 18.80
CA LEU A 314 -16.55 20.94 18.74
C LEU A 314 -17.71 21.07 19.75
N PHE A 315 -18.33 19.93 20.10
CA PHE A 315 -19.52 19.86 20.97
C PHE A 315 -19.20 19.40 22.39
N ASN A 316 -17.92 19.38 22.81
CA ASN A 316 -17.54 18.96 24.15
C ASN A 316 -18.13 19.86 25.25
N LYS A 317 -18.36 21.12 24.97
CA LYS A 317 -18.82 22.13 25.94
C LYS A 317 -20.36 22.24 26.07
N ILE A 318 -21.15 21.44 25.36
CA ILE A 318 -22.59 21.41 25.54
C ILE A 318 -22.99 20.43 26.65
N ASN A 319 -24.04 20.76 27.40
CA ASN A 319 -24.56 19.91 28.49
C ASN A 319 -25.62 18.91 28.00
N ASN A 320 -26.08 19.04 26.79
CA ASN A 320 -27.04 18.10 26.17
C ASN A 320 -26.54 16.67 26.21
N LYS A 321 -27.44 15.70 26.40
CA LYS A 321 -27.09 14.28 26.26
C LYS A 321 -26.57 14.02 24.86
N LYS A 322 -25.38 13.42 24.74
CA LYS A 322 -24.72 13.10 23.48
C LYS A 322 -24.73 11.60 23.22
N ILE A 323 -24.94 11.22 21.99
CA ILE A 323 -24.81 9.85 21.47
C ILE A 323 -23.81 9.92 20.34
N TYR A 324 -22.85 9.02 20.35
CA TYR A 324 -21.82 8.87 19.32
C TYR A 324 -22.16 7.63 18.49
N CYS A 325 -22.28 7.80 17.17
CA CYS A 325 -22.50 6.71 16.19
C CYS A 325 -21.25 6.42 15.39
#